data_aa8145a8c49e5dd3da89f32c430ed1c2
#
_entry.id   aa8145a8c49e5dd3da89f32c430ed1c2
#
_cell.length_a   1.000
_cell.length_b   1.000
_cell.length_c   1.000
_cell.angle_alpha   90.00
_cell.angle_beta   90.00
_cell.angle_gamma   90.00
#
_symmetry.space_group_name_H-M   'P 1'
#
loop_
_entity.id
_entity.type
_entity.pdbx_description
1 polymer ?
#
loop_
_entity_poly.entity_id
_entity_poly.type
_entity_poly.pdbx_seq_one_letter_code
_entity_poly.pdbx_strand_id
1 'polypeptide(L)'
;ITYPIEAVMYALPDVEQVRSISKTGLSGVTVVFKGGTDIYFARQLVFERLQAAKELIPQGVGTPAMGPNTSGLGQVFQYLLIADKDSGYDSMTLRSLNDWIVKLLVMPVDGVTDVLSFGGNVRQYQVNIEPSKLLSYELTQDDIVTALDNNNANVGGWYMNRGQEQLVIRGTGWFNSGEAGLADIRQVPVKTVDGTVVTIEDVAKVSLGIEIRQG
;
A
#
# COMPACT_ATOMS: atom_id res chain seq x y z
N ILE A 1 12.95 -13.85 -8.37
CA ILE A 1 11.97 -12.81 -8.80
C ILE A 1 12.52 -12.02 -9.97
N THR A 2 13.70 -11.41 -9.87
CA THR A 2 14.26 -10.50 -10.88
C THR A 2 14.50 -11.20 -12.22
N TYR A 3 15.17 -12.36 -12.21
CA TYR A 3 15.55 -13.09 -13.43
C TYR A 3 14.37 -13.48 -14.34
N PRO A 4 13.25 -14.05 -13.84
CA PRO A 4 12.10 -14.34 -14.70
C PRO A 4 11.52 -13.09 -15.39
N ILE A 5 11.53 -11.94 -14.71
CA ILE A 5 11.05 -10.66 -15.28
C ILE A 5 12.03 -10.19 -16.35
N GLU A 6 13.33 -10.19 -16.09
CA GLU A 6 14.36 -9.84 -17.09
C GLU A 6 14.24 -10.69 -18.35
N ALA A 7 14.13 -12.01 -18.19
CA ALA A 7 14.08 -12.93 -19.30
C ALA A 7 12.92 -12.64 -20.27
N VAL A 8 11.74 -12.29 -19.76
CA VAL A 8 10.59 -11.94 -20.60
C VAL A 8 10.73 -10.54 -21.22
N MET A 9 11.44 -9.62 -20.57
CA MET A 9 11.64 -8.26 -21.07
C MET A 9 12.67 -8.20 -22.20
N TYR A 10 13.68 -9.06 -22.24
CA TYR A 10 14.62 -9.15 -23.36
C TYR A 10 13.97 -9.56 -24.69
N ALA A 11 12.81 -10.23 -24.64
CA ALA A 11 12.08 -10.64 -25.83
C ALA A 11 11.21 -9.52 -26.45
N LEU A 12 11.20 -8.33 -25.90
CA LEU A 12 10.45 -7.19 -26.42
C LEU A 12 11.14 -6.56 -27.64
N PRO A 13 10.38 -6.10 -28.65
CA PRO A 13 10.95 -5.37 -29.78
C PRO A 13 11.52 -4.01 -29.33
N ASP A 14 12.48 -3.53 -30.06
CA ASP A 14 13.13 -2.22 -29.88
C ASP A 14 13.70 -1.94 -28.48
N VAL A 15 13.95 -2.99 -27.71
CA VAL A 15 14.68 -2.86 -26.45
C VAL A 15 16.17 -2.62 -26.77
N GLU A 16 16.70 -1.55 -26.17
CA GLU A 16 18.13 -1.23 -26.22
C GLU A 16 18.86 -1.89 -25.05
N GLN A 17 18.26 -1.83 -23.86
CA GLN A 17 18.89 -2.37 -22.65
C GLN A 17 17.84 -2.75 -21.60
N VAL A 18 18.12 -3.84 -20.87
CA VAL A 18 17.41 -4.19 -19.62
C VAL A 18 18.41 -4.11 -18.48
N ARG A 19 18.05 -3.37 -17.42
CA ARG A 19 18.83 -3.23 -16.19
C ARG A 19 18.01 -3.67 -15.01
N SER A 20 18.62 -4.26 -14.01
CA SER A 20 17.93 -4.63 -12.79
C SER A 20 18.70 -4.25 -11.53
N ILE A 21 17.94 -4.05 -10.45
CA ILE A 21 18.46 -3.86 -9.10
C ILE A 21 17.71 -4.83 -8.20
N SER A 22 18.45 -5.66 -7.47
CA SER A 22 17.90 -6.58 -6.47
C SER A 22 18.46 -6.23 -5.10
N LYS A 23 17.57 -5.93 -4.17
CA LYS A 23 17.87 -5.71 -2.74
C LYS A 23 16.90 -6.55 -1.90
N THR A 24 17.18 -6.71 -0.62
CA THR A 24 16.25 -7.38 0.29
C THR A 24 14.90 -6.63 0.30
N GLY A 25 13.83 -7.35 -0.07
CA GLY A 25 12.49 -6.78 -0.15
C GLY A 25 12.18 -5.94 -1.41
N LEU A 26 13.15 -5.73 -2.31
CA LEU A 26 12.95 -4.93 -3.52
C LEU A 26 13.61 -5.56 -4.74
N SER A 27 12.86 -5.68 -5.83
CA SER A 27 13.36 -6.01 -7.16
C SER A 27 12.84 -4.98 -8.16
N GLY A 28 13.75 -4.26 -8.82
CA GLY A 28 13.43 -3.29 -9.86
C GLY A 28 14.02 -3.70 -11.19
N VAL A 29 13.22 -3.74 -12.25
CA VAL A 29 13.69 -3.99 -13.63
C VAL A 29 13.35 -2.79 -14.48
N THR A 30 14.36 -2.19 -15.09
CA THR A 30 14.24 -1.04 -15.98
C THR A 30 14.49 -1.49 -17.43
N VAL A 31 13.52 -1.26 -18.29
CA VAL A 31 13.61 -1.53 -19.73
C VAL A 31 13.82 -0.22 -20.46
N VAL A 32 14.92 -0.13 -21.20
CA VAL A 32 15.26 1.03 -22.02
C VAL A 32 14.97 0.67 -23.47
N PHE A 33 14.16 1.48 -24.13
CA PHE A 33 13.81 1.32 -25.54
C PHE A 33 14.65 2.27 -26.41
N LYS A 34 14.83 1.92 -27.68
CA LYS A 34 15.51 2.77 -28.67
C LYS A 34 14.79 4.11 -28.83
N GLY A 35 15.55 5.14 -29.16
CA GLY A 35 14.99 6.45 -29.46
C GLY A 35 13.95 6.40 -30.57
N GLY A 36 12.82 7.13 -30.40
CA GLY A 36 11.71 7.15 -31.36
C GLY A 36 10.66 6.04 -31.16
N THR A 37 10.84 5.11 -30.23
CA THR A 37 9.81 4.13 -29.88
C THR A 37 8.62 4.82 -29.21
N ASP A 38 7.39 4.47 -29.64
CA ASP A 38 6.18 4.94 -28.98
C ASP A 38 6.11 4.36 -27.55
N ILE A 39 6.19 5.25 -26.58
CA ILE A 39 6.26 4.86 -25.17
C ILE A 39 4.97 4.19 -24.67
N TYR A 40 3.81 4.56 -25.20
CA TYR A 40 2.54 3.95 -24.81
C TYR A 40 2.40 2.54 -25.35
N PHE A 41 2.82 2.34 -26.60
CA PHE A 41 2.88 1.00 -27.19
C PHE A 41 3.91 0.12 -26.48
N ALA A 42 5.09 0.64 -26.20
CA ALA A 42 6.12 -0.06 -25.43
C ALA A 42 5.62 -0.48 -24.04
N ARG A 43 4.91 0.41 -23.33
CA ARG A 43 4.30 0.09 -22.02
C ARG A 43 3.25 -1.00 -22.11
N GLN A 44 2.42 -1.01 -23.17
CA GLN A 44 1.44 -2.07 -23.37
C GLN A 44 2.14 -3.43 -23.52
N LEU A 45 3.18 -3.51 -24.35
CA LEU A 45 3.95 -4.73 -24.53
C LEU A 45 4.62 -5.20 -23.23
N VAL A 46 5.21 -4.27 -22.47
CA VAL A 46 5.78 -4.55 -21.14
C VAL A 46 4.71 -5.11 -20.20
N PHE A 47 3.51 -4.51 -20.19
CA PHE A 47 2.41 -4.97 -19.36
C PHE A 47 2.00 -6.40 -19.71
N GLU A 48 1.83 -6.72 -21.00
CA GLU A 48 1.48 -8.06 -21.48
C GLU A 48 2.53 -9.08 -21.04
N ARG A 49 3.83 -8.77 -21.23
CA ARG A 49 4.92 -9.65 -20.79
C ARG A 49 4.99 -9.78 -19.27
N LEU A 50 4.67 -8.72 -18.54
CA LEU A 50 4.66 -8.75 -17.09
C LEU A 50 3.55 -9.68 -16.54
N GLN A 51 2.38 -9.77 -17.22
CA GLN A 51 1.35 -10.75 -16.87
C GLN A 51 1.86 -12.19 -17.02
N ALA A 52 2.57 -12.49 -18.13
CA ALA A 52 3.19 -13.80 -18.33
C ALA A 52 4.26 -14.11 -17.27
N ALA A 53 5.04 -13.09 -16.88
CA ALA A 53 6.06 -13.25 -15.84
C ALA A 53 5.48 -13.53 -14.44
N LYS A 54 4.26 -13.06 -14.14
CA LYS A 54 3.60 -13.32 -12.84
C LYS A 54 3.44 -14.80 -12.53
N GLU A 55 3.16 -15.61 -13.56
CA GLU A 55 3.00 -17.06 -13.41
C GLU A 55 4.30 -17.78 -13.08
N LEU A 56 5.44 -17.15 -13.39
CA LEU A 56 6.78 -17.68 -13.15
C LEU A 56 7.35 -17.28 -11.76
N ILE A 57 6.65 -16.40 -11.06
CA ILE A 57 7.06 -15.90 -9.74
C ILE A 57 6.41 -16.76 -8.65
N PRO A 58 7.17 -17.24 -7.66
CA PRO A 58 6.61 -18.00 -6.55
C PRO A 58 5.54 -17.20 -5.79
N GLN A 59 4.49 -17.89 -5.33
CA GLN A 59 3.46 -17.26 -4.51
C GLN A 59 4.03 -16.76 -3.17
N GLY A 60 3.49 -15.65 -2.66
CA GLY A 60 3.89 -15.08 -1.37
C GLY A 60 5.11 -14.16 -1.39
N VAL A 61 5.81 -13.99 -2.53
CA VAL A 61 7.00 -13.13 -2.61
C VAL A 61 6.73 -11.74 -3.19
N GLY A 62 5.47 -11.40 -3.42
CA GLY A 62 5.02 -10.12 -3.97
C GLY A 62 4.48 -10.22 -5.39
N THR A 63 3.78 -9.17 -5.80
CA THR A 63 3.20 -9.06 -7.16
C THR A 63 3.93 -7.96 -7.92
N PRO A 64 4.47 -8.26 -9.13
CA PRO A 64 5.13 -7.25 -9.92
C PRO A 64 4.13 -6.20 -10.42
N ALA A 65 4.51 -4.94 -10.32
CA ALA A 65 3.74 -3.80 -10.79
C ALA A 65 4.59 -2.95 -11.74
N MET A 66 3.94 -2.28 -12.68
CA MET A 66 4.62 -1.32 -13.54
C MET A 66 4.88 -0.02 -12.79
N GLY A 67 6.11 0.48 -12.91
CA GLY A 67 6.47 1.81 -12.48
C GLY A 67 5.87 2.92 -13.35
N PRO A 68 6.00 4.19 -12.92
CA PRO A 68 5.57 5.33 -13.69
C PRO A 68 6.34 5.44 -15.02
N ASN A 69 5.75 6.16 -15.97
CA ASN A 69 6.43 6.53 -17.21
C ASN A 69 7.45 7.64 -16.91
N THR A 70 8.73 7.33 -16.96
CA THR A 70 9.79 8.31 -16.71
C THR A 70 10.69 8.44 -17.94
N SER A 71 10.95 9.67 -18.35
CA SER A 71 12.03 10.00 -19.28
C SER A 71 13.14 10.76 -18.54
N GLY A 72 14.29 10.94 -19.17
CA GLY A 72 15.38 11.73 -18.58
C GLY A 72 15.02 13.20 -18.31
N LEU A 73 13.91 13.68 -18.85
CA LEU A 73 13.31 14.99 -18.65
C LEU A 73 12.00 14.91 -17.84
N GLY A 74 11.79 13.84 -17.09
CA GLY A 74 10.51 13.51 -16.46
C GLY A 74 10.07 14.44 -15.32
N GLN A 75 10.98 15.24 -14.75
CA GLN A 75 10.61 16.23 -13.73
C GLN A 75 10.25 17.56 -14.40
N VAL A 76 8.97 17.80 -14.61
CA VAL A 76 8.46 18.99 -15.28
C VAL A 76 8.30 20.17 -14.32
N PHE A 77 7.94 19.85 -13.06
CA PHE A 77 7.67 20.84 -12.03
C PHE A 77 8.01 20.30 -10.63
N GLN A 78 8.50 21.19 -9.78
CA GLN A 78 8.74 20.89 -8.37
C GLN A 78 8.08 21.96 -7.51
N TYR A 79 7.48 21.55 -6.40
CA TYR A 79 6.88 22.46 -5.43
C TYR A 79 7.23 22.04 -4.00
N LEU A 80 7.13 22.99 -3.09
CA LEU A 80 7.34 22.77 -1.67
C LEU A 80 6.04 23.05 -0.90
N LEU A 81 5.67 22.17 0.01
CA LEU A 81 4.65 22.45 1.01
C LEU A 81 5.33 22.97 2.28
N ILE A 82 5.03 24.19 2.63
CA ILE A 82 5.60 24.88 3.79
C ILE A 82 4.44 25.25 4.71
N ALA A 83 4.55 24.91 5.99
CA ALA A 83 3.61 25.34 7.01
C ALA A 83 4.06 26.67 7.61
N ASP A 84 3.13 27.57 7.86
CA ASP A 84 3.38 28.74 8.67
C ASP A 84 3.68 28.33 10.12
N LYS A 85 4.53 29.11 10.83
CA LYS A 85 5.02 28.76 12.17
C LYS A 85 3.91 28.49 13.18
N ASP A 86 2.77 29.16 13.04
CA ASP A 86 1.64 29.09 13.98
C ASP A 86 0.47 28.24 13.45
N SER A 87 0.65 27.54 12.31
CA SER A 87 -0.42 26.74 11.69
C SER A 87 -0.72 25.42 12.39
N GLY A 88 0.18 24.95 13.26
CA GLY A 88 0.08 23.63 13.91
C GLY A 88 0.31 22.42 12.96
N TYR A 89 0.66 22.65 11.69
CA TYR A 89 0.95 21.58 10.75
C TYR A 89 2.41 21.10 10.92
N ASP A 90 2.53 19.84 11.32
CA ASP A 90 3.83 19.15 11.36
C ASP A 90 4.18 18.49 10.01
N SER A 91 5.37 17.95 9.92
CA SER A 91 5.86 17.27 8.70
C SER A 91 5.02 16.04 8.30
N MET A 92 4.40 15.37 9.27
CA MET A 92 3.51 14.24 9.04
C MET A 92 2.17 14.69 8.43
N THR A 93 1.63 15.78 8.93
CA THR A 93 0.40 16.38 8.40
C THR A 93 0.63 16.92 6.99
N LEU A 94 1.73 17.63 6.74
CA LEU A 94 2.08 18.12 5.40
C LEU A 94 2.26 16.97 4.40
N ARG A 95 2.91 15.89 4.82
CA ARG A 95 3.04 14.70 3.98
C ARG A 95 1.68 14.07 3.66
N SER A 96 0.81 13.94 4.64
CA SER A 96 -0.55 13.41 4.45
C SER A 96 -1.38 14.31 3.53
N LEU A 97 -1.30 15.63 3.67
CA LEU A 97 -1.95 16.58 2.78
C LEU A 97 -1.45 16.45 1.33
N ASN A 98 -0.14 16.29 1.16
CA ASN A 98 0.41 16.10 -0.18
C ASN A 98 -0.10 14.81 -0.82
N ASP A 99 -0.01 13.69 -0.12
CA ASP A 99 -0.30 12.38 -0.69
C ASP A 99 -1.80 12.15 -0.93
N TRP A 100 -2.68 12.73 -0.09
CA TRP A 100 -4.11 12.47 -0.15
C TRP A 100 -4.96 13.63 -0.71
N ILE A 101 -4.42 14.82 -0.81
CA ILE A 101 -5.14 15.98 -1.34
C ILE A 101 -4.43 16.58 -2.53
N VAL A 102 -3.21 17.10 -2.36
CA VAL A 102 -2.51 17.82 -3.42
C VAL A 102 -2.21 16.91 -4.61
N LYS A 103 -1.68 15.72 -4.35
CA LYS A 103 -1.41 14.71 -5.39
C LYS A 103 -2.67 14.39 -6.20
N LEU A 104 -3.81 14.18 -5.53
CA LEU A 104 -5.08 13.86 -6.19
C LEU A 104 -5.66 15.02 -7.00
N LEU A 105 -5.36 16.27 -6.62
CA LEU A 105 -5.77 17.46 -7.36
C LEU A 105 -4.86 17.73 -8.57
N VAL A 106 -3.58 17.36 -8.49
CA VAL A 106 -2.59 17.61 -9.56
C VAL A 106 -2.58 16.49 -10.61
N MET A 107 -2.80 15.25 -10.20
CA MET A 107 -2.77 14.11 -11.14
C MET A 107 -3.73 14.20 -12.34
N PRO A 108 -4.94 14.79 -12.25
CA PRO A 108 -5.83 14.93 -13.40
C PRO A 108 -5.41 16.02 -14.39
N VAL A 109 -4.38 16.81 -14.09
CA VAL A 109 -3.89 17.86 -14.99
C VAL A 109 -3.26 17.22 -16.22
N ASP A 110 -3.63 17.71 -17.40
CA ASP A 110 -3.16 17.15 -18.66
C ASP A 110 -1.62 17.18 -18.75
N GLY A 111 -1.04 16.05 -19.12
CA GLY A 111 0.41 15.85 -19.20
C GLY A 111 1.09 15.44 -17.89
N VAL A 112 0.39 15.40 -16.76
CA VAL A 112 0.93 14.88 -15.51
C VAL A 112 0.75 13.36 -15.45
N THR A 113 1.85 12.62 -15.34
CA THR A 113 1.82 11.15 -15.26
C THR A 113 1.87 10.64 -13.83
N ASP A 114 2.57 11.33 -12.94
CA ASP A 114 2.65 11.02 -11.50
C ASP A 114 3.13 12.23 -10.70
N VAL A 115 2.87 12.20 -9.39
CA VAL A 115 3.36 13.16 -8.41
C VAL A 115 4.14 12.41 -7.35
N LEU A 116 5.45 12.64 -7.31
CA LEU A 116 6.35 11.99 -6.36
C LEU A 116 6.56 12.87 -5.14
N SER A 117 6.32 12.31 -3.97
CA SER A 117 6.49 13.00 -2.69
C SER A 117 7.84 12.66 -2.08
N PHE A 118 8.66 13.67 -1.82
CA PHE A 118 9.93 13.53 -1.12
C PHE A 118 9.88 14.27 0.22
N GLY A 119 10.45 13.66 1.25
CA GLY A 119 10.46 14.24 2.60
C GLY A 119 9.13 14.09 3.34
N GLY A 120 9.09 14.67 4.54
CA GLY A 120 7.99 14.47 5.47
C GLY A 120 7.94 13.06 6.08
N ASN A 121 7.13 12.88 7.11
CA ASN A 121 6.95 11.60 7.79
C ASN A 121 5.63 10.95 7.33
N VAL A 122 5.70 9.73 6.80
CA VAL A 122 4.49 8.97 6.44
C VAL A 122 3.84 8.46 7.72
N ARG A 123 2.56 8.78 7.90
CA ARG A 123 1.78 8.36 9.05
C ARG A 123 1.44 6.88 8.96
N GLN A 124 1.66 6.15 10.06
CA GLN A 124 1.29 4.75 10.20
C GLN A 124 0.53 4.49 11.49
N TYR A 125 -0.45 3.60 11.45
CA TYR A 125 -1.01 2.97 12.64
C TYR A 125 -0.12 1.77 12.95
N GLN A 126 0.57 1.83 14.07
CA GLN A 126 1.54 0.81 14.47
C GLN A 126 0.96 -0.06 15.58
N VAL A 127 0.98 -1.37 15.34
CA VAL A 127 0.64 -2.40 16.33
C VAL A 127 1.93 -3.08 16.77
N ASN A 128 2.50 -2.62 17.87
CA ASN A 128 3.75 -3.11 18.42
C ASN A 128 3.46 -4.28 19.34
N ILE A 129 3.68 -5.49 18.85
CA ILE A 129 3.37 -6.74 19.53
C ILE A 129 4.35 -6.96 20.69
N GLU A 130 3.84 -7.42 21.85
CA GLU A 130 4.63 -7.85 23.00
C GLU A 130 4.79 -9.39 22.99
N PRO A 131 5.96 -9.93 22.61
CA PRO A 131 6.13 -11.39 22.43
C PRO A 131 5.81 -12.22 23.66
N SER A 132 6.09 -11.70 24.87
CA SER A 132 5.78 -12.37 26.12
C SER A 132 4.28 -12.57 26.32
N LYS A 133 3.47 -11.59 25.90
CA LYS A 133 2.02 -11.67 26.00
C LYS A 133 1.44 -12.62 24.96
N LEU A 134 1.99 -12.65 23.72
CA LEU A 134 1.59 -13.64 22.72
C LEU A 134 1.77 -15.06 23.26
N LEU A 135 2.93 -15.35 23.85
CA LEU A 135 3.19 -16.67 24.45
C LEU A 135 2.21 -16.99 25.59
N SER A 136 1.87 -16.01 26.43
CA SER A 136 0.95 -16.21 27.56
C SER A 136 -0.48 -16.56 27.10
N TYR A 137 -0.91 -16.05 25.94
CA TYR A 137 -2.22 -16.31 25.37
C TYR A 137 -2.20 -17.40 24.29
N GLU A 138 -1.05 -18.06 24.07
CA GLU A 138 -0.85 -19.05 23.01
C GLU A 138 -1.27 -18.51 21.62
N LEU A 139 -0.82 -17.29 21.29
CA LEU A 139 -1.07 -16.61 20.04
C LEU A 139 0.19 -16.53 19.19
N THR A 140 0.00 -16.52 17.89
CA THR A 140 1.04 -16.28 16.89
C THR A 140 0.91 -14.86 16.33
N GLN A 141 1.94 -14.40 15.63
CA GLN A 141 1.86 -13.13 14.90
C GLN A 141 0.80 -13.18 13.80
N ASP A 142 0.64 -14.32 13.14
CA ASP A 142 -0.34 -14.51 12.08
C ASP A 142 -1.79 -14.40 12.57
N ASP A 143 -2.06 -14.79 13.83
CA ASP A 143 -3.37 -14.60 14.45
C ASP A 143 -3.72 -13.12 14.58
N ILE A 144 -2.74 -12.28 14.93
CA ILE A 144 -2.91 -10.82 15.01
C ILE A 144 -3.18 -10.23 13.62
N VAL A 145 -2.40 -10.61 12.61
CA VAL A 145 -2.59 -10.12 11.22
C VAL A 145 -3.98 -10.53 10.72
N THR A 146 -4.35 -11.80 10.90
CA THR A 146 -5.66 -12.32 10.48
C THR A 146 -6.81 -11.60 11.20
N ALA A 147 -6.67 -11.32 12.50
CA ALA A 147 -7.68 -10.59 13.24
C ALA A 147 -7.86 -9.16 12.71
N LEU A 148 -6.78 -8.45 12.42
CA LEU A 148 -6.82 -7.11 11.85
C LEU A 148 -7.45 -7.09 10.46
N ASP A 149 -7.07 -8.01 9.59
CA ASP A 149 -7.59 -8.11 8.22
C ASP A 149 -9.10 -8.41 8.23
N ASN A 150 -9.54 -9.31 9.09
CA ASN A 150 -10.96 -9.69 9.19
C ASN A 150 -11.84 -8.57 9.78
N ASN A 151 -11.26 -7.67 10.59
CA ASN A 151 -12.02 -6.60 11.26
C ASN A 151 -11.91 -5.23 10.57
N ASN A 152 -11.18 -5.12 9.45
CA ASN A 152 -11.07 -3.88 8.67
C ASN A 152 -11.65 -4.06 7.27
N ALA A 153 -12.91 -4.45 7.17
CA ALA A 153 -13.57 -4.67 5.89
C ALA A 153 -15.06 -4.32 5.94
N ASN A 154 -15.57 -3.79 4.84
CA ASN A 154 -17.01 -3.68 4.62
C ASN A 154 -17.50 -4.95 3.96
N VAL A 155 -18.56 -5.54 4.51
CA VAL A 155 -19.15 -6.78 3.99
C VAL A 155 -20.57 -6.51 3.50
N GLY A 156 -20.85 -6.90 2.25
CA GLY A 156 -22.21 -6.90 1.73
C GLY A 156 -22.95 -8.16 2.21
N GLY A 157 -24.05 -7.99 2.91
CA GLY A 157 -24.84 -9.07 3.48
C GLY A 157 -26.14 -9.31 2.74
N TRP A 158 -26.15 -9.46 1.39
CA TRP A 158 -27.36 -9.78 0.64
C TRP A 158 -28.54 -8.85 0.98
N TYR A 159 -29.75 -9.27 0.65
CA TYR A 159 -30.97 -8.54 0.97
C TYR A 159 -31.97 -9.44 1.70
N MET A 160 -32.80 -8.85 2.51
CA MET A 160 -33.91 -9.49 3.23
C MET A 160 -35.24 -8.91 2.74
N ASN A 161 -36.15 -9.78 2.35
CA ASN A 161 -37.50 -9.37 1.96
C ASN A 161 -38.38 -9.25 3.21
N ARG A 162 -38.99 -8.09 3.42
CA ARG A 162 -39.94 -7.81 4.49
C ARG A 162 -41.26 -7.34 3.88
N GLY A 163 -42.14 -8.30 3.60
CA GLY A 163 -43.40 -7.99 2.90
C GLY A 163 -43.12 -7.52 1.47
N GLN A 164 -43.52 -6.31 1.14
CA GLN A 164 -43.25 -5.67 -0.16
C GLN A 164 -41.95 -4.87 -0.24
N GLU A 165 -41.22 -4.80 0.85
CA GLU A 165 -39.95 -4.07 0.93
C GLU A 165 -38.77 -5.03 0.86
N GLN A 166 -37.70 -4.60 0.19
CA GLN A 166 -36.42 -5.27 0.15
C GLN A 166 -35.38 -4.45 0.91
N LEU A 167 -34.86 -5.00 2.00
CA LEU A 167 -33.86 -4.37 2.86
C LEU A 167 -32.48 -4.92 2.50
N VAL A 168 -31.57 -4.03 2.16
CA VAL A 168 -30.16 -4.38 1.91
C VAL A 168 -29.41 -4.45 3.25
N ILE A 169 -28.81 -5.60 3.53
CA ILE A 169 -27.96 -5.77 4.71
C ILE A 169 -26.54 -5.35 4.34
N ARG A 170 -25.96 -4.44 5.11
CA ARG A 170 -24.60 -3.95 4.93
C ARG A 170 -23.87 -3.96 6.26
N GLY A 171 -22.78 -4.70 6.34
CA GLY A 171 -21.83 -4.63 7.45
C GLY A 171 -20.80 -3.54 7.16
N THR A 172 -20.65 -2.56 8.06
CA THR A 172 -19.60 -1.54 8.00
C THR A 172 -18.58 -1.84 9.08
N GLY A 173 -17.35 -2.17 8.68
CA GLY A 173 -16.30 -2.58 9.60
C GLY A 173 -14.95 -1.87 9.37
N TRP A 174 -14.93 -0.79 8.57
CA TRP A 174 -13.71 -0.02 8.40
C TRP A 174 -13.39 0.79 9.66
N PHE A 175 -12.13 0.75 10.05
CA PHE A 175 -11.63 1.54 11.17
C PHE A 175 -11.77 3.04 10.88
N ASN A 176 -12.07 3.79 11.92
CA ASN A 176 -12.08 5.24 11.87
C ASN A 176 -10.65 5.79 11.67
N SER A 177 -10.53 7.09 11.45
CA SER A 177 -9.25 7.77 11.37
C SER A 177 -8.87 8.44 12.71
N GLY A 178 -7.58 8.67 12.92
CA GLY A 178 -7.07 9.35 14.10
C GLY A 178 -7.22 8.54 15.41
N GLU A 179 -7.54 9.19 16.51
CA GLU A 179 -7.67 8.55 17.84
C GLU A 179 -8.80 7.52 17.89
N ALA A 180 -9.91 7.76 17.19
CA ALA A 180 -11.00 6.79 17.09
C ALA A 180 -10.53 5.50 16.42
N GLY A 181 -9.74 5.60 15.36
CA GLY A 181 -9.17 4.43 14.70
C GLY A 181 -8.17 3.66 15.57
N LEU A 182 -7.41 4.36 16.41
CA LEU A 182 -6.56 3.67 17.39
C LEU A 182 -7.41 2.90 18.43
N ALA A 183 -8.53 3.47 18.86
CA ALA A 183 -9.44 2.79 19.77
C ALA A 183 -10.09 1.56 19.11
N ASP A 184 -10.53 1.69 17.86
CA ASP A 184 -11.09 0.58 17.10
C ASP A 184 -10.08 -0.56 16.99
N ILE A 185 -8.84 -0.28 16.63
CA ILE A 185 -7.77 -1.28 16.49
C ILE A 185 -7.48 -1.96 17.83
N ARG A 186 -7.45 -1.23 18.94
CA ARG A 186 -7.22 -1.81 20.27
C ARG A 186 -8.27 -2.84 20.64
N GLN A 187 -9.52 -2.62 20.26
CA GLN A 187 -10.65 -3.46 20.60
C GLN A 187 -10.89 -4.64 19.65
N VAL A 188 -10.07 -4.80 18.62
CA VAL A 188 -10.17 -5.94 17.71
C VAL A 188 -10.00 -7.26 18.48
N PRO A 189 -11.00 -8.17 18.43
CA PRO A 189 -10.90 -9.46 19.07
C PRO A 189 -9.96 -10.38 18.29
N VAL A 190 -9.02 -11.02 19.00
CA VAL A 190 -8.06 -11.97 18.40
C VAL A 190 -8.47 -13.41 18.69
N LYS A 191 -8.77 -13.72 19.96
CA LYS A 191 -9.09 -15.08 20.41
C LYS A 191 -10.01 -15.03 21.62
N THR A 192 -10.79 -16.08 21.84
CA THR A 192 -11.53 -16.26 23.09
C THR A 192 -10.86 -17.39 23.89
N VAL A 193 -10.44 -17.08 25.12
CA VAL A 193 -9.82 -18.03 26.05
C VAL A 193 -10.70 -18.11 27.29
N ASP A 194 -11.18 -19.27 27.61
CA ASP A 194 -12.03 -19.56 28.80
C ASP A 194 -13.24 -18.60 28.92
N GLY A 195 -13.85 -18.24 27.79
CA GLY A 195 -14.99 -17.30 27.72
C GLY A 195 -14.60 -15.84 27.79
N THR A 196 -13.33 -15.49 27.94
CA THR A 196 -12.81 -14.12 27.93
C THR A 196 -12.24 -13.79 26.54
N VAL A 197 -12.64 -12.65 25.97
CA VAL A 197 -12.14 -12.20 24.69
C VAL A 197 -10.78 -11.52 24.90
N VAL A 198 -9.76 -12.00 24.21
CA VAL A 198 -8.44 -11.37 24.13
C VAL A 198 -8.45 -10.43 22.95
N THR A 199 -8.13 -9.17 23.18
CA THR A 199 -8.10 -8.10 22.18
C THR A 199 -6.67 -7.71 21.79
N ILE A 200 -6.51 -6.89 20.77
CA ILE A 200 -5.19 -6.37 20.36
C ILE A 200 -4.50 -5.63 21.51
N GLU A 201 -5.23 -4.86 22.34
CA GLU A 201 -4.62 -4.11 23.45
C GLU A 201 -4.03 -5.01 24.55
N ASP A 202 -4.53 -6.23 24.68
CA ASP A 202 -3.99 -7.18 25.65
C ASP A 202 -2.59 -7.69 25.26
N VAL A 203 -2.29 -7.73 23.97
CA VAL A 203 -1.08 -8.36 23.40
C VAL A 203 -0.15 -7.39 22.65
N ALA A 204 -0.60 -6.17 22.40
CA ALA A 204 0.16 -5.19 21.64
C ALA A 204 -0.11 -3.75 22.11
N LYS A 205 0.86 -2.87 21.86
CA LYS A 205 0.70 -1.42 22.02
C LYS A 205 0.33 -0.80 20.68
N VAL A 206 -0.84 -0.18 20.61
CA VAL A 206 -1.33 0.53 19.41
C VAL A 206 -1.07 2.03 19.52
N SER A 207 -0.38 2.59 18.53
CA SER A 207 -0.02 4.01 18.48
C SER A 207 0.07 4.54 17.06
N LEU A 208 -0.06 5.86 16.90
CA LEU A 208 0.38 6.51 15.67
C LEU A 208 1.91 6.61 15.67
N GLY A 209 2.50 6.27 14.56
CA GLY A 209 3.94 6.35 14.35
C GLY A 209 4.29 6.86 12.96
N ILE A 210 5.58 6.88 12.70
CA ILE A 210 6.13 7.22 11.39
C ILE A 210 6.67 5.96 10.71
N GLU A 211 6.58 5.91 9.40
CA GLU A 211 7.21 4.86 8.61
C GLU A 211 8.73 4.84 8.86
N ILE A 212 9.28 3.64 8.95
CA ILE A 212 10.73 3.46 9.09
C ILE A 212 11.40 4.00 7.83
N ARG A 213 12.27 4.99 8.00
CA ARG A 213 13.00 5.58 6.88
C ARG A 213 13.94 4.53 6.28
N GLN A 214 13.74 4.25 5.02
CA GLN A 214 14.72 3.51 4.21
C GLN A 214 15.65 4.58 3.62
N GLY A 215 16.84 4.71 4.19
CA GLY A 215 17.83 5.75 3.95
C GLY A 215 18.31 5.90 2.51
#